data_cee9a2bda4a4174cd7f4e4a3aa08ed98
#
_entry.id   cee9a2bda4a4174cd7f4e4a3aa08ed98
#
_cell.length_a   1.000
_cell.length_b   1.000
_cell.length_c   1.000
_cell.angle_alpha   90.00
_cell.angle_beta   90.00
_cell.angle_gamma   90.00
#
_symmetry.space_group_name_H-M   'P 1'
#
loop_
_entity.id
_entity.type
_entity.pdbx_description
1 polymer ?
#
loop_
_entity_poly.entity_id
_entity_poly.type
_entity_poly.pdbx_seq_one_letter_code
_entity_poly.pdbx_strand_id
1 'polypeptide(L)'
;MSPYYFCFTSGFARKCALGYLVFFVLFGVQINLISAAPGEQDLARGEYLTRVGNCLGCHTAKGGVPFAGGRRLSTAFGTFMTPNITPDKETGIGHWTEEDFWLAMHEGKSRDGRMLYPAFPYTEFTKVSRADVKSIFQYLQSIAAVSQVNPAHEIPFPYNSKPLLFGWRKLFFKQGIYEADPTQSEEWNRGAYLVQGLGHCDACHTARNEVGAKKDAAVGGGQMMGANWYAPSLYSRKEASVTDWSLEAIIELLSSGVRLLFYNPSGF
;
A
#
# COMPACT_ATOMS: atom_id res chain seq x y z
N MET A 1 29.91 -40.36 77.11
CA MET A 1 31.18 -40.53 76.42
C MET A 1 31.23 -39.56 75.28
N SER A 2 31.85 -38.53 75.53
CA SER A 2 32.85 -37.65 74.91
C SER A 2 33.04 -37.70 73.40
N PRO A 3 33.60 -36.65 72.90
CA PRO A 3 33.13 -35.55 72.06
C PRO A 3 33.91 -35.52 70.74
N TYR A 4 33.65 -34.57 69.85
CA TYR A 4 34.72 -33.83 69.17
C TYR A 4 34.18 -32.60 68.45
N TYR A 5 34.58 -31.45 68.91
CA TYR A 5 34.62 -30.19 68.20
C TYR A 5 35.53 -30.27 66.98
N PHE A 6 35.11 -29.66 65.87
CA PHE A 6 36.12 -29.05 65.01
C PHE A 6 35.57 -27.73 64.45
N CYS A 7 36.20 -26.70 64.90
CA CYS A 7 36.12 -25.33 64.44
C CYS A 7 36.88 -25.23 63.13
N PHE A 8 36.28 -24.69 62.07
CA PHE A 8 37.02 -24.15 60.97
C PHE A 8 36.60 -22.73 60.66
N THR A 9 37.57 -21.93 60.81
CA THR A 9 37.63 -20.46 60.73
C THR A 9 37.47 -19.96 59.29
N SER A 10 36.78 -18.84 59.12
CA SER A 10 37.08 -17.69 58.29
C SER A 10 37.65 -17.93 56.87
N GLY A 11 36.85 -17.70 55.88
CA GLY A 11 37.35 -17.57 54.46
C GLY A 11 36.31 -17.34 53.40
N PHE A 12 35.02 -17.37 53.73
CA PHE A 12 33.99 -17.39 52.66
C PHE A 12 33.23 -16.05 52.46
N ALA A 13 33.51 -15.01 53.27
CA ALA A 13 32.74 -13.77 53.24
C ALA A 13 33.24 -12.68 52.28
N ARG A 14 34.38 -12.93 51.56
CA ARG A 14 34.93 -11.88 50.66
C ARG A 14 34.75 -12.13 49.13
N LYS A 15 34.21 -13.27 48.72
CA LYS A 15 34.02 -13.55 47.30
C LYS A 15 32.57 -13.35 46.80
N CYS A 16 31.61 -13.15 47.68
CA CYS A 16 30.20 -12.90 47.25
C CYS A 16 29.88 -11.43 46.98
N ALA A 17 30.68 -10.47 47.47
CA ALA A 17 30.40 -9.04 47.28
C ALA A 17 30.83 -8.51 45.88
N LEU A 18 31.74 -9.18 45.18
CA LEU A 18 32.21 -8.74 43.86
C LEU A 18 31.32 -9.25 42.71
N GLY A 19 30.58 -10.32 42.93
CA GLY A 19 29.68 -10.91 41.92
C GLY A 19 28.39 -10.13 41.76
N TYR A 20 27.92 -9.45 42.76
CA TYR A 20 26.67 -8.66 42.69
C TYR A 20 26.85 -7.26 42.08
N LEU A 21 28.05 -6.70 42.10
CA LEU A 21 28.31 -5.39 41.48
C LEU A 21 28.49 -5.44 39.97
N VAL A 22 28.90 -6.60 39.41
CA VAL A 22 29.03 -6.79 37.95
C VAL A 22 27.67 -7.11 37.30
N PHE A 23 26.74 -7.69 38.06
CA PHE A 23 25.39 -8.02 37.51
C PHE A 23 24.47 -6.80 37.40
N PHE A 24 24.67 -5.76 38.20
CA PHE A 24 23.86 -4.53 38.18
C PHE A 24 24.32 -3.52 37.11
N VAL A 25 25.55 -3.61 36.62
CA VAL A 25 26.07 -2.69 35.58
C VAL A 25 25.65 -3.14 34.16
N LEU A 26 25.29 -4.42 33.97
CA LEU A 26 24.86 -4.94 32.67
C LEU A 26 23.36 -4.77 32.36
N PHE A 27 22.54 -4.33 33.34
CA PHE A 27 21.10 -4.19 33.12
C PHE A 27 20.65 -2.73 32.90
N GLY A 28 21.60 -1.80 32.78
CA GLY A 28 21.31 -0.34 32.71
C GLY A 28 21.39 0.30 31.32
N VAL A 29 21.72 -0.45 30.25
CA VAL A 29 21.65 0.12 28.89
C VAL A 29 20.31 -0.22 28.29
N GLN A 30 19.29 0.53 28.68
CA GLN A 30 18.09 0.66 27.83
C GLN A 30 18.51 1.42 26.58
N ILE A 31 18.78 0.69 25.50
CA ILE A 31 18.86 1.28 24.17
C ILE A 31 17.44 1.74 23.84
N ASN A 32 17.14 2.98 24.17
CA ASN A 32 16.00 3.66 23.57
C ASN A 32 16.32 3.74 22.07
N LEU A 33 15.77 2.83 21.29
CA LEU A 33 15.68 2.98 19.84
C LEU A 33 14.80 4.21 19.61
N ILE A 34 15.42 5.38 19.67
CA ILE A 34 14.80 6.61 19.18
C ILE A 34 14.59 6.35 17.69
N SER A 35 13.34 6.09 17.30
CA SER A 35 12.96 6.09 15.89
C SER A 35 13.29 7.47 15.37
N ALA A 36 14.34 7.57 14.57
CA ALA A 36 14.71 8.84 13.94
C ALA A 36 13.52 9.32 13.10
N ALA A 37 13.24 10.62 13.13
CA ALA A 37 12.27 11.23 12.24
C ALA A 37 12.67 10.91 10.78
N PRO A 38 11.70 10.71 9.86
CA PRO A 38 12.00 10.46 8.45
C PRO A 38 12.90 11.55 7.90
N GLY A 39 13.94 11.16 7.16
CA GLY A 39 14.78 12.11 6.45
C GLY A 39 14.01 12.79 5.31
N GLU A 40 14.49 13.95 4.86
CA GLU A 40 13.90 14.68 3.72
C GLU A 40 13.80 13.80 2.45
N GLN A 41 14.79 12.93 2.23
CA GLN A 41 14.79 11.98 1.11
C GLN A 41 13.69 10.94 1.22
N ASP A 42 13.38 10.45 2.44
CA ASP A 42 12.31 9.47 2.66
C ASP A 42 10.94 10.09 2.41
N LEU A 43 10.75 11.37 2.80
CA LEU A 43 9.52 12.10 2.55
C LEU A 43 9.33 12.40 1.06
N ALA A 44 10.39 12.85 0.36
CA ALA A 44 10.34 13.08 -1.08
C ALA A 44 10.03 11.79 -1.86
N ARG A 45 10.62 10.65 -1.44
CA ARG A 45 10.29 9.33 -1.98
C ARG A 45 8.82 8.99 -1.73
N GLY A 46 8.34 9.18 -0.51
CA GLY A 46 6.95 8.92 -0.14
C GLY A 46 5.96 9.75 -0.94
N GLU A 47 6.25 11.04 -1.16
CA GLU A 47 5.46 11.92 -2.01
C GLU A 47 5.40 11.40 -3.45
N TYR A 48 6.55 11.09 -4.05
CA TYR A 48 6.62 10.51 -5.39
C TYR A 48 5.78 9.24 -5.51
N LEU A 49 5.94 8.29 -4.58
CA LEU A 49 5.21 7.03 -4.59
C LEU A 49 3.70 7.24 -4.40
N THR A 50 3.29 8.19 -3.56
CA THR A 50 1.89 8.56 -3.34
C THR A 50 1.25 9.12 -4.62
N ARG A 51 2.03 9.87 -5.42
CA ARG A 51 1.60 10.35 -6.75
C ARG A 51 1.47 9.19 -7.75
N VAL A 52 2.46 8.30 -7.83
CA VAL A 52 2.43 7.10 -8.69
C VAL A 52 1.22 6.22 -8.36
N GLY A 53 0.92 6.03 -7.07
CA GLY A 53 -0.23 5.26 -6.59
C GLY A 53 -1.58 5.97 -6.76
N ASN A 54 -1.59 7.20 -7.29
CA ASN A 54 -2.78 8.03 -7.46
C ASN A 54 -3.64 8.15 -6.20
N CYS A 55 -3.01 8.16 -5.02
CA CYS A 55 -3.71 8.23 -3.74
C CYS A 55 -4.59 9.49 -3.65
N LEU A 56 -4.03 10.64 -4.08
CA LEU A 56 -4.74 11.92 -4.13
C LEU A 56 -6.01 11.82 -4.98
N GLY A 57 -5.90 11.21 -6.16
CA GLY A 57 -7.01 11.12 -7.12
C GLY A 57 -8.22 10.37 -6.57
N CYS A 58 -8.00 9.33 -5.76
CA CYS A 58 -9.07 8.59 -5.10
C CYS A 58 -9.47 9.22 -3.75
N HIS A 59 -8.52 9.69 -2.95
CA HIS A 59 -8.78 10.16 -1.58
C HIS A 59 -9.03 11.67 -1.50
N THR A 60 -9.55 12.28 -2.57
CA THR A 60 -9.96 13.68 -2.60
C THR A 60 -11.31 13.81 -3.31
N ALA A 61 -12.31 14.35 -2.65
CA ALA A 61 -13.59 14.68 -3.28
C ALA A 61 -13.41 15.82 -4.30
N LYS A 62 -14.31 15.91 -5.28
CA LYS A 62 -14.28 17.04 -6.25
C LYS A 62 -14.41 18.38 -5.51
N GLY A 63 -13.37 19.21 -5.63
CA GLY A 63 -13.30 20.50 -4.90
C GLY A 63 -13.03 20.36 -3.38
N GLY A 64 -12.74 19.14 -2.90
CA GLY A 64 -12.44 18.85 -1.50
C GLY A 64 -10.97 19.08 -1.14
N VAL A 65 -10.67 18.90 0.14
CA VAL A 65 -9.32 19.02 0.67
C VAL A 65 -8.49 17.77 0.27
N PRO A 66 -7.26 17.94 -0.18
CA PRO A 66 -6.38 16.82 -0.53
C PRO A 66 -6.30 15.75 0.55
N PHE A 67 -6.43 14.48 0.15
CA PHE A 67 -6.37 13.29 1.00
C PHE A 67 -7.45 13.17 2.09
N ALA A 68 -8.38 14.12 2.21
CA ALA A 68 -9.45 14.08 3.21
C ALA A 68 -10.60 13.09 2.86
N GLY A 69 -10.52 12.41 1.72
CA GLY A 69 -11.51 11.41 1.30
C GLY A 69 -12.79 12.02 0.71
N GLY A 70 -13.91 11.32 0.87
CA GLY A 70 -15.23 11.78 0.46
C GLY A 70 -15.55 11.63 -1.03
N ARG A 71 -14.64 11.08 -1.84
CA ARG A 71 -14.90 10.80 -3.25
C ARG A 71 -15.82 9.58 -3.37
N ARG A 72 -16.86 9.71 -4.19
CA ARG A 72 -17.78 8.63 -4.54
C ARG A 72 -17.22 7.81 -5.71
N LEU A 73 -17.00 6.53 -5.48
CA LEU A 73 -16.59 5.56 -6.51
C LEU A 73 -17.79 4.66 -6.81
N SER A 74 -18.56 4.99 -7.83
CA SER A 74 -19.69 4.17 -8.26
C SER A 74 -19.20 2.94 -9.04
N THR A 75 -19.73 1.77 -8.69
CA THR A 75 -19.42 0.49 -9.30
C THR A 75 -20.69 -0.32 -9.52
N ALA A 76 -20.60 -1.43 -10.24
CA ALA A 76 -21.72 -2.38 -10.38
C ALA A 76 -22.16 -3.02 -9.06
N PHE A 77 -21.34 -2.93 -8.00
CA PHE A 77 -21.58 -3.53 -6.69
C PHE A 77 -22.10 -2.51 -5.65
N GLY A 78 -22.23 -1.26 -6.02
CA GLY A 78 -22.59 -0.15 -5.14
C GLY A 78 -21.58 0.99 -5.19
N THR A 79 -21.79 1.99 -4.35
CA THR A 79 -20.95 3.18 -4.27
C THR A 79 -20.03 3.09 -3.05
N PHE A 80 -18.74 3.15 -3.30
CA PHE A 80 -17.72 3.21 -2.25
C PHE A 80 -17.36 4.66 -1.97
N MET A 81 -17.28 5.01 -0.69
CA MET A 81 -16.82 6.32 -0.23
C MET A 81 -15.36 6.20 0.18
N THR A 82 -14.50 7.03 -0.38
CA THR A 82 -13.07 6.98 -0.03
C THR A 82 -12.84 7.57 1.35
N PRO A 83 -12.04 6.92 2.20
CA PRO A 83 -11.76 7.41 3.55
C PRO A 83 -10.78 8.59 3.54
N ASN A 84 -10.77 9.33 4.64
CA ASN A 84 -9.73 10.28 4.99
C ASN A 84 -8.43 9.53 5.29
N ILE A 85 -7.35 9.86 4.60
CA ILE A 85 -6.00 9.31 4.81
C ILE A 85 -4.98 10.37 5.25
N THR A 86 -5.47 11.53 5.72
CA THR A 86 -4.63 12.50 6.42
C THR A 86 -4.30 12.01 7.84
N PRO A 87 -3.27 12.58 8.51
CA PRO A 87 -2.91 12.17 9.86
C PRO A 87 -3.85 12.73 10.95
N ASP A 88 -5.11 12.97 10.61
CA ASP A 88 -6.13 13.28 11.61
C ASP A 88 -6.41 12.05 12.47
N LYS A 89 -6.44 12.24 13.78
CA LYS A 89 -6.54 11.13 14.74
C LYS A 89 -7.95 10.54 14.82
N GLU A 90 -8.97 11.36 14.62
CA GLU A 90 -10.36 10.94 14.79
C GLU A 90 -10.97 10.40 13.49
N THR A 91 -10.67 11.05 12.38
CA THR A 91 -11.33 10.75 11.10
C THR A 91 -10.41 10.18 10.04
N GLY A 92 -9.09 10.24 10.26
CA GLY A 92 -8.04 9.82 9.32
C GLY A 92 -7.20 8.64 9.82
N ILE A 93 -5.93 8.62 9.41
CA ILE A 93 -4.97 7.57 9.76
C ILE A 93 -3.96 7.99 10.83
N GLY A 94 -4.23 9.04 11.61
CA GLY A 94 -3.30 9.59 12.62
C GLY A 94 -3.00 8.63 13.79
N HIS A 95 -3.86 7.66 14.05
CA HIS A 95 -3.64 6.60 15.04
C HIS A 95 -3.13 5.28 14.43
N TRP A 96 -2.91 5.24 13.12
CA TRP A 96 -2.39 4.03 12.49
C TRP A 96 -0.90 3.89 12.73
N THR A 97 -0.45 2.65 12.87
CA THR A 97 0.96 2.29 12.83
C THR A 97 1.40 2.00 11.41
N GLU A 98 2.71 1.94 11.16
CA GLU A 98 3.27 1.46 9.89
C GLU A 98 2.75 0.07 9.55
N GLU A 99 2.58 -0.80 10.55
CA GLU A 99 2.04 -2.14 10.37
C GLU A 99 0.56 -2.13 9.95
N ASP A 100 -0.27 -1.28 10.55
CA ASP A 100 -1.68 -1.15 10.16
C ASP A 100 -1.80 -0.71 8.68
N PHE A 101 -0.95 0.24 8.26
CA PHE A 101 -0.93 0.72 6.88
C PHE A 101 -0.40 -0.35 5.93
N TRP A 102 0.64 -1.10 6.33
CA TRP A 102 1.13 -2.25 5.60
C TRP A 102 0.03 -3.29 5.39
N LEU A 103 -0.68 -3.70 6.44
CA LEU A 103 -1.76 -4.67 6.35
C LEU A 103 -2.90 -4.19 5.46
N ALA A 104 -3.19 -2.89 5.45
CA ALA A 104 -4.19 -2.33 4.54
C ALA A 104 -3.76 -2.45 3.08
N MET A 105 -2.53 -2.07 2.76
CA MET A 105 -1.98 -2.12 1.40
C MET A 105 -1.74 -3.56 0.91
N HIS A 106 -1.13 -4.39 1.76
CA HIS A 106 -0.65 -5.72 1.37
C HIS A 106 -1.69 -6.81 1.52
N GLU A 107 -2.55 -6.71 2.53
CA GLU A 107 -3.58 -7.71 2.81
C GLU A 107 -5.01 -7.22 2.61
N GLY A 108 -5.23 -5.94 2.36
CA GLY A 108 -6.58 -5.37 2.34
C GLY A 108 -7.30 -5.53 3.68
N LYS A 109 -6.59 -5.31 4.80
CA LYS A 109 -7.11 -5.42 6.16
C LYS A 109 -6.93 -4.09 6.89
N SER A 110 -8.02 -3.49 7.34
CA SER A 110 -8.00 -2.24 8.09
C SER A 110 -7.50 -2.45 9.52
N ARG A 111 -7.05 -1.37 10.18
CA ARG A 111 -6.60 -1.35 11.58
C ARG A 111 -7.59 -1.98 12.55
N ASP A 112 -8.89 -1.81 12.34
CA ASP A 112 -9.96 -2.43 13.14
C ASP A 112 -10.21 -3.91 12.81
N GLY A 113 -9.40 -4.51 11.96
CA GLY A 113 -9.47 -5.92 11.56
C GLY A 113 -10.49 -6.24 10.48
N ARG A 114 -11.30 -5.28 10.01
CA ARG A 114 -12.25 -5.53 8.92
C ARG A 114 -11.52 -5.69 7.58
N MET A 115 -12.10 -6.53 6.72
CA MET A 115 -11.63 -6.69 5.35
C MET A 115 -12.05 -5.49 4.50
N LEU A 116 -11.11 -4.98 3.73
CA LEU A 116 -11.36 -3.92 2.75
C LEU A 116 -11.94 -4.51 1.46
N TYR A 117 -12.78 -3.71 0.81
CA TYR A 117 -13.29 -4.05 -0.52
C TYR A 117 -12.23 -3.84 -1.60
N PRO A 118 -12.21 -4.65 -2.68
CA PRO A 118 -11.24 -4.51 -3.77
C PRO A 118 -11.47 -3.27 -4.66
N ALA A 119 -12.38 -2.38 -4.30
CA ALA A 119 -12.44 -1.01 -4.80
C ALA A 119 -11.21 -0.19 -4.35
N PHE A 120 -10.62 -0.53 -3.20
CA PHE A 120 -9.25 -0.20 -2.85
C PHE A 120 -8.35 -1.27 -3.47
N PRO A 121 -7.42 -0.93 -4.39
CA PRO A 121 -6.73 -1.91 -5.22
C PRO A 121 -5.59 -2.64 -4.48
N TYR A 122 -5.89 -3.17 -3.27
CA TYR A 122 -4.94 -3.98 -2.51
C TYR A 122 -4.54 -5.27 -3.26
N THR A 123 -5.34 -5.69 -4.23
CA THR A 123 -5.01 -6.82 -5.12
C THR A 123 -3.79 -6.55 -5.99
N GLU A 124 -3.48 -5.30 -6.27
CA GLU A 124 -2.28 -4.80 -6.92
C GLU A 124 -1.25 -4.34 -5.89
N PHE A 125 -1.67 -3.56 -4.90
CA PHE A 125 -0.78 -3.00 -3.88
C PHE A 125 -0.07 -4.06 -3.04
N THR A 126 -0.59 -5.29 -2.96
CA THR A 126 0.12 -6.42 -2.34
C THR A 126 1.51 -6.66 -2.93
N LYS A 127 1.76 -6.22 -4.16
CA LYS A 127 3.06 -6.32 -4.83
C LYS A 127 4.06 -5.25 -4.42
N VAL A 128 3.61 -4.20 -3.72
CA VAL A 128 4.47 -3.09 -3.30
C VAL A 128 5.38 -3.53 -2.16
N SER A 129 6.65 -3.15 -2.22
CA SER A 129 7.63 -3.49 -1.18
C SER A 129 7.31 -2.81 0.15
N ARG A 130 7.71 -3.44 1.26
CA ARG A 130 7.52 -2.87 2.59
C ARG A 130 8.20 -1.51 2.75
N ALA A 131 9.38 -1.34 2.13
CA ALA A 131 10.11 -0.07 2.16
C ALA A 131 9.33 1.06 1.48
N ASP A 132 8.71 0.78 0.32
CA ASP A 132 7.91 1.76 -0.40
C ASP A 132 6.60 2.09 0.35
N VAL A 133 5.93 1.10 0.93
CA VAL A 133 4.75 1.33 1.77
C VAL A 133 5.08 2.17 3.00
N LYS A 134 6.23 1.93 3.63
CA LYS A 134 6.74 2.76 4.74
C LYS A 134 6.96 4.21 4.31
N SER A 135 7.63 4.45 3.18
CA SER A 135 7.86 5.82 2.68
C SER A 135 6.54 6.55 2.39
N ILE A 136 5.55 5.86 1.77
CA ILE A 136 4.20 6.40 1.55
C ILE A 136 3.54 6.77 2.88
N PHE A 137 3.59 5.87 3.86
CA PHE A 137 2.98 6.11 5.17
C PHE A 137 3.63 7.30 5.89
N GLN A 138 4.96 7.39 5.89
CA GLN A 138 5.70 8.51 6.48
C GLN A 138 5.32 9.85 5.83
N TYR A 139 5.20 9.89 4.51
CA TYR A 139 4.71 11.08 3.82
C TYR A 139 3.29 11.45 4.23
N LEU A 140 2.35 10.49 4.25
CA LEU A 140 0.97 10.73 4.67
C LEU A 140 0.86 11.17 6.14
N GLN A 141 1.78 10.75 7.00
CA GLN A 141 1.86 11.22 8.40
C GLN A 141 2.48 12.62 8.53
N SER A 142 3.17 13.12 7.50
CA SER A 142 3.81 14.44 7.50
C SER A 142 2.95 15.58 6.95
N ILE A 143 1.87 15.25 6.22
CA ILE A 143 0.96 16.27 5.65
C ILE A 143 0.02 16.86 6.72
N ALA A 144 -0.66 17.95 6.37
CA ALA A 144 -1.62 18.59 7.28
C ALA A 144 -2.79 17.65 7.63
N ALA A 145 -3.08 17.52 8.92
CA ALA A 145 -4.26 16.80 9.39
C ALA A 145 -5.54 17.58 9.03
N VAL A 146 -6.54 16.85 8.52
CA VAL A 146 -7.85 17.41 8.17
C VAL A 146 -8.93 16.62 8.86
N SER A 147 -9.69 17.25 9.75
CA SER A 147 -10.83 16.60 10.40
C SER A 147 -12.01 16.57 9.43
N GLN A 148 -12.27 15.40 8.84
CA GLN A 148 -13.39 15.19 7.92
C GLN A 148 -13.98 13.80 8.11
N VAL A 149 -15.22 13.75 8.58
CA VAL A 149 -16.02 12.52 8.63
C VAL A 149 -16.56 12.24 7.23
N ASN A 150 -16.27 11.05 6.71
CA ASN A 150 -16.79 10.62 5.42
C ASN A 150 -18.00 9.70 5.58
N PRO A 151 -18.99 9.73 4.66
CA PRO A 151 -20.12 8.84 4.70
C PRO A 151 -19.73 7.34 4.62
N ALA A 152 -20.61 6.48 5.11
CA ALA A 152 -20.46 5.05 4.92
C ALA A 152 -20.62 4.65 3.43
N HIS A 153 -20.13 3.48 3.07
CA HIS A 153 -20.35 2.91 1.74
C HIS A 153 -21.85 2.62 1.52
N GLU A 154 -22.30 2.85 0.30
CA GLU A 154 -23.67 2.54 -0.15
C GLU A 154 -23.61 1.24 -0.97
N ILE A 155 -23.54 0.11 -0.29
CA ILE A 155 -23.40 -1.22 -0.90
C ILE A 155 -24.65 -2.04 -0.60
N PRO A 156 -25.43 -2.42 -1.62
CA PRO A 156 -26.63 -3.22 -1.43
C PRO A 156 -26.32 -4.68 -1.05
N PHE A 157 -27.24 -5.36 -0.43
CA PHE A 157 -27.19 -6.81 -0.28
C PHE A 157 -27.24 -7.48 -1.68
N PRO A 158 -26.46 -8.56 -1.92
CA PRO A 158 -25.63 -9.30 -0.97
C PRO A 158 -24.17 -8.80 -0.85
N TYR A 159 -23.76 -7.76 -1.58
CA TYR A 159 -22.37 -7.33 -1.68
C TYR A 159 -21.81 -6.70 -0.39
N ASN A 160 -22.67 -6.23 0.52
CA ASN A 160 -22.29 -5.77 1.86
C ASN A 160 -22.05 -6.92 2.87
N SER A 161 -22.19 -8.17 2.45
CA SER A 161 -22.05 -9.35 3.29
C SER A 161 -20.58 -9.70 3.55
N LYS A 162 -20.18 -9.77 4.83
CA LYS A 162 -18.81 -10.18 5.22
C LYS A 162 -18.43 -11.58 4.74
N PRO A 163 -19.30 -12.62 4.83
CA PRO A 163 -18.99 -13.94 4.28
C PRO A 163 -18.75 -13.93 2.77
N LEU A 164 -19.51 -13.13 2.00
CA LEU A 164 -19.33 -13.03 0.56
C LEU A 164 -17.96 -12.40 0.22
N LEU A 165 -17.59 -11.30 0.90
CA LEU A 165 -16.29 -10.68 0.73
C LEU A 165 -15.15 -11.62 1.11
N PHE A 166 -15.30 -12.38 2.21
CA PHE A 166 -14.32 -13.39 2.62
C PHE A 166 -14.15 -14.48 1.54
N GLY A 167 -15.24 -15.03 1.03
CA GLY A 167 -15.23 -16.04 -0.05
C GLY A 167 -14.57 -15.50 -1.32
N TRP A 168 -14.92 -14.28 -1.74
CA TRP A 168 -14.32 -13.61 -2.88
C TRP A 168 -12.80 -13.49 -2.72
N ARG A 169 -12.34 -13.03 -1.56
CA ARG A 169 -10.90 -12.91 -1.26
C ARG A 169 -10.17 -14.26 -1.34
N LYS A 170 -10.76 -15.31 -0.80
CA LYS A 170 -10.16 -16.66 -0.84
C LYS A 170 -10.02 -17.21 -2.26
N LEU A 171 -10.96 -16.88 -3.14
CA LEU A 171 -10.95 -17.37 -4.51
C LEU A 171 -10.09 -16.52 -5.46
N PHE A 172 -10.02 -15.21 -5.26
CA PHE A 172 -9.50 -14.28 -6.27
C PHE A 172 -8.35 -13.40 -5.80
N PHE A 173 -8.08 -13.33 -4.51
CA PHE A 173 -6.93 -12.56 -4.00
C PHE A 173 -5.75 -13.47 -3.72
N LYS A 174 -4.64 -13.19 -4.40
CA LYS A 174 -3.35 -13.83 -4.16
C LYS A 174 -2.39 -12.78 -3.61
N GLN A 175 -2.04 -12.94 -2.34
CA GLN A 175 -1.06 -12.10 -1.67
C GLN A 175 0.35 -12.40 -2.18
N GLY A 176 1.21 -11.38 -2.29
CA GLY A 176 2.62 -11.58 -2.63
C GLY A 176 3.29 -10.30 -3.10
N ILE A 177 4.53 -10.07 -2.66
CA ILE A 177 5.39 -8.98 -3.10
C ILE A 177 5.84 -9.24 -4.55
N TYR A 178 6.12 -8.18 -5.31
CA TYR A 178 6.70 -8.30 -6.65
C TYR A 178 8.09 -8.96 -6.57
N GLU A 179 8.28 -9.98 -7.38
CA GLU A 179 9.57 -10.65 -7.55
C GLU A 179 10.16 -10.25 -8.89
N ALA A 180 11.40 -9.76 -8.87
CA ALA A 180 12.09 -9.35 -10.09
C ALA A 180 12.40 -10.57 -10.98
N ASP A 181 12.19 -10.42 -12.27
CA ASP A 181 12.59 -11.42 -13.28
C ASP A 181 14.10 -11.27 -13.55
N PRO A 182 14.91 -12.29 -13.18
CA PRO A 182 16.36 -12.23 -13.35
C PRO A 182 16.81 -12.25 -14.81
N THR A 183 15.92 -12.52 -15.74
CA THR A 183 16.19 -12.51 -17.19
C THR A 183 16.00 -11.13 -17.83
N GLN A 184 15.45 -10.17 -17.09
CA GLN A 184 15.15 -8.82 -17.55
C GLN A 184 16.09 -7.77 -16.91
N SER A 185 16.16 -6.59 -17.53
CA SER A 185 16.96 -5.49 -16.97
C SER A 185 16.34 -4.90 -15.69
N GLU A 186 17.11 -4.13 -14.94
CA GLU A 186 16.63 -3.43 -13.74
C GLU A 186 15.53 -2.43 -14.08
N GLU A 187 15.64 -1.71 -15.19
CA GLU A 187 14.65 -0.74 -15.66
C GLU A 187 13.34 -1.43 -16.02
N TRP A 188 13.43 -2.58 -16.71
CA TRP A 188 12.24 -3.38 -17.02
C TRP A 188 11.56 -3.85 -15.74
N ASN A 189 12.32 -4.41 -14.80
CA ASN A 189 11.80 -4.86 -13.52
C ASN A 189 11.19 -3.72 -12.71
N ARG A 190 11.80 -2.53 -12.74
CA ARG A 190 11.23 -1.34 -12.11
C ARG A 190 9.90 -0.94 -12.77
N GLY A 191 9.83 -0.95 -14.10
CA GLY A 191 8.60 -0.70 -14.85
C GLY A 191 7.50 -1.71 -14.51
N ALA A 192 7.81 -3.00 -14.53
CA ALA A 192 6.89 -4.08 -14.19
C ALA A 192 6.37 -3.97 -12.75
N TYR A 193 7.25 -3.66 -11.79
CA TYR A 193 6.88 -3.38 -10.40
C TYR A 193 5.87 -2.23 -10.28
N LEU A 194 6.10 -1.12 -11.01
CA LEU A 194 5.19 0.02 -10.98
C LEU A 194 3.85 -0.31 -11.63
N VAL A 195 3.84 -0.94 -12.80
CA VAL A 195 2.62 -1.27 -13.56
C VAL A 195 1.75 -2.28 -12.82
N GLN A 196 2.36 -3.35 -12.29
CA GLN A 196 1.63 -4.43 -11.63
C GLN A 196 1.28 -4.13 -10.16
N GLY A 197 2.04 -3.24 -9.52
CA GLY A 197 1.89 -2.89 -8.11
C GLY A 197 1.30 -1.49 -7.94
N LEU A 198 2.15 -0.53 -7.62
CA LEU A 198 1.74 0.78 -7.15
C LEU A 198 0.93 1.59 -8.18
N GLY A 199 1.31 1.54 -9.46
CA GLY A 199 0.57 2.20 -10.55
C GLY A 199 -0.77 1.54 -10.86
N HIS A 200 -1.00 0.32 -10.39
CA HIS A 200 -2.23 -0.49 -10.51
C HIS A 200 -2.92 -0.41 -11.88
N CYS A 201 -2.14 -0.37 -12.97
CA CYS A 201 -2.66 -0.27 -14.33
C CYS A 201 -3.64 -1.40 -14.67
N ASP A 202 -3.39 -2.60 -14.13
CA ASP A 202 -4.28 -3.76 -14.21
C ASP A 202 -5.68 -3.51 -13.63
N ALA A 203 -5.83 -2.59 -12.69
CA ALA A 203 -7.12 -2.32 -12.09
C ALA A 203 -8.16 -1.83 -13.11
N CYS A 204 -7.70 -1.10 -14.13
CA CYS A 204 -8.53 -0.59 -15.22
C CYS A 204 -8.34 -1.38 -16.53
N HIS A 205 -7.08 -1.65 -16.90
CA HIS A 205 -6.74 -2.21 -18.20
C HIS A 205 -6.86 -3.74 -18.30
N THR A 206 -7.46 -4.42 -17.30
CA THR A 206 -7.70 -5.86 -17.32
C THR A 206 -9.19 -6.15 -17.21
N ALA A 207 -9.69 -6.99 -18.12
CA ALA A 207 -11.07 -7.44 -18.11
C ALA A 207 -11.44 -8.13 -16.78
N ARG A 208 -12.67 -7.93 -16.33
CA ARG A 208 -13.20 -8.53 -15.10
C ARG A 208 -14.34 -9.49 -15.40
N ASN A 209 -14.51 -10.48 -14.54
CA ASN A 209 -15.66 -11.37 -14.59
C ASN A 209 -16.86 -10.75 -13.85
N GLU A 210 -18.00 -11.45 -13.85
CA GLU A 210 -19.27 -11.00 -13.29
C GLU A 210 -19.22 -10.67 -11.78
N VAL A 211 -18.22 -11.22 -11.06
CA VAL A 211 -18.00 -10.93 -9.64
C VAL A 211 -16.87 -9.94 -9.38
N GLY A 212 -16.39 -9.26 -10.43
CA GLY A 212 -15.40 -8.19 -10.34
C GLY A 212 -13.95 -8.66 -10.22
N ALA A 213 -13.68 -9.97 -10.29
CA ALA A 213 -12.32 -10.48 -10.27
C ALA A 213 -11.66 -10.33 -11.67
N LYS A 214 -10.34 -10.11 -11.68
CA LYS A 214 -9.56 -10.00 -12.93
C LYS A 214 -9.61 -11.32 -13.70
N LYS A 215 -9.69 -11.23 -15.03
CA LYS A 215 -9.44 -12.34 -15.96
C LYS A 215 -7.95 -12.45 -16.25
N ASP A 216 -7.54 -13.58 -16.86
CA ASP A 216 -6.12 -13.98 -16.95
C ASP A 216 -5.21 -13.08 -17.81
N ALA A 217 -5.78 -12.27 -18.72
CA ALA A 217 -4.99 -11.41 -19.60
C ALA A 217 -4.70 -10.05 -18.96
N ALA A 218 -3.58 -9.93 -18.23
CA ALA A 218 -3.15 -8.66 -17.67
C ALA A 218 -2.98 -7.59 -18.75
N VAL A 219 -3.46 -6.37 -18.48
CA VAL A 219 -3.47 -5.18 -19.35
C VAL A 219 -4.03 -5.42 -20.77
N GLY A 220 -4.84 -6.46 -20.94
CA GLY A 220 -5.48 -6.85 -22.21
C GLY A 220 -6.71 -6.04 -22.59
N GLY A 221 -7.02 -4.99 -21.85
CA GLY A 221 -8.22 -4.18 -22.03
C GLY A 221 -9.41 -4.70 -21.22
N GLY A 222 -10.32 -3.82 -20.84
CA GLY A 222 -11.50 -4.21 -20.07
C GLY A 222 -12.53 -3.12 -19.90
N GLN A 223 -13.78 -3.55 -19.72
CA GLN A 223 -14.87 -2.67 -19.33
C GLN A 223 -14.71 -2.26 -17.87
N MET A 224 -14.69 -0.97 -17.59
CA MET A 224 -14.70 -0.44 -16.23
C MET A 224 -16.04 -0.74 -15.57
N MET A 225 -16.04 -1.50 -14.49
CA MET A 225 -17.26 -1.91 -13.81
C MET A 225 -17.99 -0.71 -13.18
N GLY A 226 -19.24 -0.51 -13.57
CA GLY A 226 -20.06 0.59 -13.08
C GLY A 226 -19.87 1.93 -13.80
N ALA A 227 -19.06 1.98 -14.84
CA ALA A 227 -18.92 3.12 -15.72
C ALA A 227 -19.06 2.68 -17.20
N ASN A 228 -19.60 3.55 -18.04
CA ASN A 228 -19.63 3.33 -19.49
C ASN A 228 -18.27 3.63 -20.14
N TRP A 229 -17.20 3.17 -19.51
CA TRP A 229 -15.84 3.38 -19.96
C TRP A 229 -15.16 2.07 -20.22
N TYR A 230 -14.46 2.00 -21.36
CA TYR A 230 -13.61 0.89 -21.71
C TYR A 230 -12.15 1.34 -21.65
N ALA A 231 -11.33 0.63 -20.87
CA ALA A 231 -9.89 0.82 -20.83
C ALA A 231 -9.27 -0.06 -21.91
N PRO A 232 -8.62 0.49 -22.96
CA PRO A 232 -8.10 -0.30 -24.07
C PRO A 232 -6.95 -1.19 -23.65
N SER A 233 -6.68 -2.23 -24.41
CA SER A 233 -5.46 -3.03 -24.25
C SER A 233 -4.21 -2.18 -24.39
N LEU A 234 -3.23 -2.40 -23.51
CA LEU A 234 -1.94 -1.71 -23.60
C LEU A 234 -0.94 -2.41 -24.55
N TYR A 235 -1.28 -3.59 -25.07
CA TYR A 235 -0.40 -4.34 -26.00
C TYR A 235 -1.07 -4.75 -27.32
N SER A 236 -2.38 -4.69 -27.42
CA SER A 236 -3.08 -5.09 -28.67
C SER A 236 -3.10 -3.96 -29.68
N ARG A 237 -2.46 -4.15 -30.83
CA ARG A 237 -2.48 -3.19 -31.95
C ARG A 237 -3.88 -2.96 -32.54
N LYS A 238 -4.84 -3.85 -32.24
CA LYS A 238 -6.24 -3.71 -32.70
C LYS A 238 -7.03 -2.69 -31.86
N GLU A 239 -6.53 -2.34 -30.68
CA GLU A 239 -7.23 -1.48 -29.75
C GLU A 239 -6.31 -0.30 -29.39
N ALA A 240 -6.22 0.75 -30.10
CA ALA A 240 -5.53 1.99 -29.75
C ALA A 240 -4.40 1.83 -28.69
N SER A 241 -3.62 0.73 -28.78
CA SER A 241 -2.57 0.39 -27.82
C SER A 241 -1.40 1.35 -27.92
N VAL A 242 -0.61 1.42 -26.86
CA VAL A 242 0.62 2.24 -26.83
C VAL A 242 1.81 1.58 -27.52
N THR A 243 1.64 0.39 -28.13
CA THR A 243 2.75 -0.38 -28.72
C THR A 243 3.45 0.31 -29.87
N ASP A 244 2.75 1.18 -30.59
CA ASP A 244 3.30 1.91 -31.73
C ASP A 244 3.69 3.37 -31.37
N TRP A 245 3.63 3.71 -30.08
CA TRP A 245 4.00 5.03 -29.61
C TRP A 245 5.50 5.12 -29.36
N SER A 246 6.08 6.30 -29.57
CA SER A 246 7.45 6.54 -29.13
C SER A 246 7.53 6.59 -27.60
N LEU A 247 8.72 6.33 -27.06
CA LEU A 247 8.96 6.41 -25.63
C LEU A 247 8.62 7.81 -25.08
N GLU A 248 8.97 8.86 -25.85
CA GLU A 248 8.70 10.26 -25.50
C GLU A 248 7.19 10.53 -25.40
N ALA A 249 6.39 9.98 -26.32
CA ALA A 249 4.95 10.14 -26.28
C ALA A 249 4.30 9.42 -25.09
N ILE A 250 4.85 8.27 -24.67
CA ILE A 250 4.42 7.56 -23.47
C ILE A 250 4.79 8.35 -22.22
N ILE A 251 6.03 8.86 -22.14
CA ILE A 251 6.50 9.68 -21.02
C ILE A 251 5.64 10.94 -20.89
N GLU A 252 5.37 11.63 -21.99
CA GLU A 252 4.55 12.84 -21.99
C GLU A 252 3.12 12.54 -21.49
N LEU A 253 2.49 11.46 -22.00
CA LEU A 253 1.17 11.06 -21.51
C LEU A 253 1.15 10.78 -20.00
N LEU A 254 2.15 10.04 -19.51
CA LEU A 254 2.20 9.63 -18.10
C LEU A 254 2.56 10.79 -17.17
N SER A 255 3.27 11.80 -17.65
CA SER A 255 3.70 12.95 -16.84
C SER A 255 2.73 14.14 -16.89
N SER A 256 2.15 14.44 -18.04
CA SER A 256 1.27 15.60 -18.25
C SER A 256 -0.22 15.26 -18.41
N GLY A 257 -0.52 14.00 -18.69
CA GLY A 257 -1.88 13.57 -19.08
C GLY A 257 -2.28 13.98 -20.50
N VAL A 258 -1.37 14.55 -21.27
CA VAL A 258 -1.62 15.02 -22.63
C VAL A 258 -1.02 14.05 -23.64
N ARG A 259 -1.83 13.62 -24.60
CA ARG A 259 -1.32 12.87 -25.75
C ARG A 259 -0.74 13.84 -26.77
N LEU A 260 0.56 13.76 -27.02
CA LEU A 260 1.16 14.40 -28.18
C LEU A 260 0.66 13.66 -29.42
N LEU A 261 -0.23 14.28 -30.16
CA LEU A 261 -0.56 13.85 -31.51
C LEU A 261 0.64 14.21 -32.39
N PHE A 262 1.61 13.30 -32.49
CA PHE A 262 2.61 13.43 -33.53
C PHE A 262 1.89 13.27 -34.87
N TYR A 263 1.84 14.36 -35.61
CA TYR A 263 1.50 14.35 -37.02
C TYR A 263 2.50 13.41 -37.72
N ASN A 264 2.03 12.23 -38.09
CA ASN A 264 2.80 11.36 -38.98
C ASN A 264 2.63 11.93 -40.40
N PRO A 265 3.67 12.53 -41.01
CA PRO A 265 3.55 13.10 -42.35
C PRO A 265 3.38 12.04 -43.48
N SER A 266 3.51 10.76 -43.15
CA SER A 266 3.20 9.66 -44.08
C SER A 266 1.76 9.18 -43.79
N GLY A 267 0.82 9.93 -44.36
CA GLY A 267 -0.59 9.57 -44.32
C GLY A 267 -0.86 8.16 -44.84
N PHE A 268 -1.59 7.36 -44.06
CA PHE A 268 -2.61 6.41 -44.48
C PHE A 268 -3.59 6.26 -43.30
#